data_30960aea4530a381e8913537fa9fa0fa
#
_entry.id   30960aea4530a381e8913537fa9fa0fa
#
_cell.length_a   1.000
_cell.length_b   1.000
_cell.length_c   1.000
_cell.angle_alpha   90.00
_cell.angle_beta   90.00
_cell.angle_gamma   90.00
#
_symmetry.space_group_name_H-M   'P 1'
#
loop_
_entity.id
_entity.type
_entity.pdbx_description
1 polymer ?
#
loop_
_entity_poly.entity_id
_entity_poly.type
_entity_poly.pdbx_seq_one_letter_code
_entity_poly.pdbx_strand_id
1 'polypeptide(L)'
;MPRFDQVISHRFRGFAPHESTLAGLHAALDYGVQQVEFDIRVTRCGTPIVTHDEDASDGAGKRRAISSVMARDLPGLGGDFQRMSHADALLAAVAAHPNRTCRLLVDIKDAGFERAVHALVAKHKLLGRTIWVSWLPEVLYAMNDIDSGVPLCLSHWCQPPGDAVRLKHYVFTAEGGRIPRPERRLVHGERSGWFVDGPLRGELRDLVSWVCVPAKQLSRALVDDYHRDATQVSAFSYLSAKAMEDAEARFGHDAFFSDARQPFEVLHP
;
A
#
# COMPACT_ATOMS: atom_id res chain seq x y z
N MET A 1 -7.57 10.35 -20.87
CA MET A 1 -8.44 10.06 -19.70
C MET A 1 -8.10 8.67 -19.19
N PRO A 2 -7.83 8.50 -17.91
CA PRO A 2 -7.51 7.20 -17.33
C PRO A 2 -8.61 6.18 -17.63
N ARG A 3 -8.22 4.92 -17.78
CA ARG A 3 -9.19 3.83 -17.89
C ARG A 3 -9.61 3.36 -16.50
N PHE A 4 -10.80 2.79 -16.41
CA PHE A 4 -11.34 2.25 -15.16
C PHE A 4 -10.40 1.21 -14.50
N ASP A 5 -9.76 0.37 -15.33
CA ASP A 5 -8.81 -0.66 -14.87
C ASP A 5 -7.46 -0.12 -14.37
N GLN A 6 -7.18 1.17 -14.55
CA GLN A 6 -6.00 1.84 -14.00
C GLN A 6 -6.25 2.47 -12.62
N VAL A 7 -7.51 2.48 -12.15
CA VAL A 7 -7.85 3.09 -10.86
C VAL A 7 -7.80 2.03 -9.75
N ILE A 8 -7.02 2.30 -8.72
CA ILE A 8 -6.84 1.45 -7.54
C ILE A 8 -7.68 2.01 -6.40
N SER A 9 -8.56 1.20 -5.83
CA SER A 9 -9.28 1.58 -4.61
C SER A 9 -8.34 1.52 -3.41
N HIS A 10 -7.91 2.67 -2.92
CA HIS A 10 -6.98 2.82 -1.81
C HIS A 10 -7.72 2.60 -0.49
N ARG A 11 -7.46 1.47 0.18
CA ARG A 11 -8.09 1.10 1.46
C ARG A 11 -9.62 1.05 1.42
N PHE A 12 -10.21 0.86 0.25
CA PHE A 12 -11.66 0.86 0.03
C PHE A 12 -12.35 2.20 0.41
N ARG A 13 -11.60 3.30 0.41
CA ARG A 13 -12.14 4.63 0.69
C ARG A 13 -13.23 5.01 -0.29
N GLY A 14 -14.27 5.66 0.21
CA GLY A 14 -15.43 6.05 -0.58
C GLY A 14 -16.45 4.94 -0.83
N PHE A 15 -16.14 3.67 -0.50
CA PHE A 15 -17.06 2.53 -0.61
C PHE A 15 -17.75 2.16 0.71
N ALA A 16 -17.21 2.63 1.85
CA ALA A 16 -17.83 2.55 3.17
C ALA A 16 -17.45 3.77 4.02
N PRO A 17 -18.15 4.03 5.14
CA PRO A 17 -17.83 5.15 6.02
C PRO A 17 -16.44 5.08 6.64
N HIS A 18 -15.87 3.87 6.77
CA HIS A 18 -14.54 3.63 7.31
C HIS A 18 -13.68 2.86 6.31
N GLU A 19 -12.42 3.27 6.19
CA GLU A 19 -11.43 2.58 5.36
C GLU A 19 -11.06 1.19 5.92
N SER A 20 -10.44 0.36 5.10
CA SER A 20 -9.85 -0.93 5.50
C SER A 20 -10.84 -1.90 6.13
N THR A 21 -12.13 -1.83 5.77
CA THR A 21 -13.19 -2.68 6.32
C THR A 21 -13.68 -3.72 5.31
N LEU A 22 -14.20 -4.86 5.82
CA LEU A 22 -14.87 -5.86 4.97
C LEU A 22 -16.06 -5.27 4.20
N ALA A 23 -16.83 -4.36 4.81
CA ALA A 23 -17.94 -3.69 4.14
C ALA A 23 -17.47 -2.85 2.95
N GLY A 24 -16.37 -2.11 3.13
CA GLY A 24 -15.75 -1.34 2.04
C GLY A 24 -15.21 -2.22 0.92
N LEU A 25 -14.56 -3.34 1.26
CA LEU A 25 -14.13 -4.33 0.28
C LEU A 25 -15.30 -4.88 -0.55
N HIS A 26 -16.35 -5.38 0.11
CA HIS A 26 -17.53 -5.92 -0.59
C HIS A 26 -18.13 -4.89 -1.52
N ALA A 27 -18.35 -3.67 -1.05
CA ALA A 27 -18.93 -2.60 -1.87
C ALA A 27 -18.03 -2.22 -3.06
N ALA A 28 -16.71 -2.25 -2.91
CA ALA A 28 -15.78 -2.02 -4.02
C ALA A 28 -15.83 -3.16 -5.05
N LEU A 29 -15.83 -4.41 -4.58
CA LEU A 29 -15.89 -5.58 -5.46
C LEU A 29 -17.26 -5.70 -6.18
N ASP A 30 -18.36 -5.45 -5.49
CA ASP A 30 -19.73 -5.42 -6.05
C ASP A 30 -19.87 -4.31 -7.11
N TYR A 31 -19.16 -3.20 -6.94
CA TYR A 31 -19.10 -2.11 -7.92
C TYR A 31 -18.29 -2.48 -9.17
N GLY A 32 -17.53 -3.58 -9.13
CA GLY A 32 -16.71 -4.03 -10.25
C GLY A 32 -15.30 -3.46 -10.26
N VAL A 33 -14.83 -2.88 -9.14
CA VAL A 33 -13.45 -2.37 -9.01
C VAL A 33 -12.45 -3.46 -9.38
N GLN A 34 -11.49 -3.12 -10.25
CA GLN A 34 -10.53 -4.08 -10.81
C GLN A 34 -9.19 -4.13 -10.09
N GLN A 35 -8.92 -3.16 -9.25
CA GLN A 35 -7.73 -3.13 -8.41
C GLN A 35 -8.06 -2.56 -7.03
N VAL A 36 -7.76 -3.31 -5.98
CA VAL A 36 -7.93 -2.87 -4.59
C VAL A 36 -6.59 -2.92 -3.87
N GLU A 37 -6.35 -1.95 -3.02
CA GLU A 37 -5.18 -1.93 -2.15
C GLU A 37 -5.64 -1.94 -0.68
N PHE A 38 -4.86 -2.62 0.14
CA PHE A 38 -5.03 -2.65 1.59
C PHE A 38 -3.74 -2.97 2.31
N ASP A 39 -3.63 -2.41 3.50
CA ASP A 39 -2.46 -2.51 4.36
C ASP A 39 -2.56 -3.69 5.32
N ILE A 40 -1.46 -4.42 5.50
CA ILE A 40 -1.35 -5.47 6.50
C ILE A 40 -0.37 -5.06 7.58
N ARG A 41 -0.86 -5.12 8.83
CA ARG A 41 -0.04 -5.08 10.04
C ARG A 41 -0.19 -6.35 10.83
N VAL A 42 0.73 -6.58 11.76
CA VAL A 42 0.77 -7.83 12.52
C VAL A 42 0.63 -7.54 14.03
N THR A 43 -0.29 -8.25 14.65
CA THR A 43 -0.54 -8.18 16.07
C THR A 43 0.56 -8.89 16.88
N ARG A 44 0.59 -8.71 18.20
CA ARG A 44 1.55 -9.33 19.12
C ARG A 44 1.66 -10.86 18.95
N CYS A 45 0.58 -11.52 18.60
CA CYS A 45 0.55 -12.98 18.42
C CYS A 45 0.88 -13.44 17.00
N GLY A 46 1.38 -12.55 16.14
CA GLY A 46 1.71 -12.89 14.76
C GLY A 46 0.51 -12.98 13.81
N THR A 47 -0.67 -12.52 14.22
CA THR A 47 -1.87 -12.55 13.37
C THR A 47 -1.91 -11.31 12.47
N PRO A 48 -1.95 -11.48 11.12
CA PRO A 48 -2.12 -10.38 10.19
C PRO A 48 -3.53 -9.79 10.26
N ILE A 49 -3.60 -8.46 10.35
CA ILE A 49 -4.85 -7.68 10.34
C ILE A 49 -4.78 -6.57 9.29
N VAL A 50 -5.92 -6.07 8.88
CA VAL A 50 -6.02 -5.02 7.87
C VAL A 50 -6.15 -3.67 8.56
N THR A 51 -5.08 -2.89 8.52
CA THR A 51 -5.01 -1.52 9.05
C THR A 51 -3.71 -0.84 8.58
N HIS A 52 -3.78 0.47 8.38
CA HIS A 52 -2.61 1.24 7.92
C HIS A 52 -1.70 1.66 9.07
N ASP A 53 -2.26 2.26 10.13
CA ASP A 53 -1.48 2.90 11.18
C ASP A 53 -0.83 1.87 12.11
N GLU A 54 0.34 2.20 12.66
CA GLU A 54 1.06 1.34 13.58
C GLU A 54 0.41 1.28 14.97
N ASP A 55 -0.46 2.25 15.27
CA ASP A 55 -1.25 2.32 16.49
C ASP A 55 -2.67 2.80 16.22
N ALA A 56 -3.58 2.51 17.14
CA ALA A 56 -4.98 2.88 17.04
C ALA A 56 -5.54 3.27 18.41
N SER A 57 -6.67 3.98 18.41
CA SER A 57 -7.36 4.38 19.65
C SER A 57 -8.34 3.31 20.10
N ASP A 58 -8.28 2.92 21.37
CA ASP A 58 -9.29 2.06 21.99
C ASP A 58 -10.56 2.85 22.33
N GLY A 59 -11.59 2.16 22.84
CA GLY A 59 -12.87 2.78 23.20
C GLY A 59 -12.79 3.85 24.30
N ALA A 60 -11.68 3.91 25.05
CA ALA A 60 -11.39 4.97 26.01
C ALA A 60 -10.53 6.09 25.42
N GLY A 61 -10.24 6.06 24.10
CA GLY A 61 -9.38 7.03 23.42
C GLY A 61 -7.88 6.85 23.66
N LYS A 62 -7.46 5.77 24.30
CA LYS A 62 -6.04 5.48 24.53
C LYS A 62 -5.42 4.87 23.28
N ARG A 63 -4.30 5.46 22.82
CA ARG A 63 -3.52 4.89 21.70
C ARG A 63 -2.73 3.66 22.14
N ARG A 64 -2.81 2.61 21.32
CA ARG A 64 -2.09 1.35 21.51
C ARG A 64 -1.46 0.91 20.21
N ALA A 65 -0.20 0.51 20.27
CA ALA A 65 0.48 -0.08 19.11
C ALA A 65 -0.18 -1.43 18.74
N ILE A 66 -0.39 -1.66 17.46
CA ILE A 66 -0.94 -2.92 16.92
C ILE A 66 -0.08 -4.11 17.39
N SER A 67 1.25 -3.96 17.32
CA SER A 67 2.21 -4.99 17.75
C SER A 67 2.17 -5.31 19.25
N SER A 68 1.46 -4.52 20.05
CA SER A 68 1.29 -4.78 21.50
C SER A 68 -0.01 -5.52 21.85
N VAL A 69 -0.94 -5.65 20.89
CA VAL A 69 -2.29 -6.18 21.11
C VAL A 69 -2.40 -7.61 20.60
N MET A 70 -3.10 -8.47 21.34
CA MET A 70 -3.45 -9.81 20.86
C MET A 70 -4.67 -9.73 19.93
N ALA A 71 -4.63 -10.47 18.81
CA ALA A 71 -5.73 -10.45 17.84
C ALA A 71 -7.10 -10.77 18.43
N ARG A 72 -7.16 -11.71 19.41
CA ARG A 72 -8.40 -12.07 20.11
C ARG A 72 -9.01 -10.94 20.94
N ASP A 73 -8.21 -9.94 21.32
CA ASP A 73 -8.65 -8.85 22.19
C ASP A 73 -9.19 -7.66 21.38
N LEU A 74 -8.98 -7.61 20.06
CA LEU A 74 -9.38 -6.49 19.19
C LEU A 74 -10.86 -6.09 19.37
N PRO A 75 -11.86 -7.00 19.35
CA PRO A 75 -13.26 -6.61 19.49
C PRO A 75 -13.58 -5.97 20.83
N GLY A 76 -12.91 -6.43 21.92
CA GLY A 76 -13.12 -5.94 23.27
C GLY A 76 -12.46 -4.59 23.57
N LEU A 77 -11.51 -4.15 22.76
CA LEU A 77 -10.85 -2.87 22.93
C LEU A 77 -11.73 -1.68 22.52
N GLY A 78 -12.71 -1.89 21.64
CA GLY A 78 -13.56 -0.82 21.12
C GLY A 78 -12.80 0.19 20.25
N GLY A 79 -13.41 1.36 20.00
CA GLY A 79 -12.79 2.40 19.20
C GLY A 79 -12.43 1.94 17.78
N ASP A 80 -11.20 2.24 17.34
CA ASP A 80 -10.72 1.82 16.02
C ASP A 80 -10.53 0.31 15.90
N PHE A 81 -10.16 -0.35 17.00
CA PHE A 81 -9.87 -1.79 17.02
C PHE A 81 -11.07 -2.67 16.68
N GLN A 82 -12.28 -2.30 17.07
CA GLN A 82 -13.49 -3.08 16.78
C GLN A 82 -13.82 -3.14 15.28
N ARG A 83 -13.26 -2.25 14.46
CA ARG A 83 -13.47 -2.19 13.02
C ARG A 83 -12.40 -2.95 12.22
N MET A 84 -11.31 -3.34 12.87
CA MET A 84 -10.21 -4.03 12.20
C MET A 84 -10.61 -5.45 11.83
N SER A 85 -10.33 -5.83 10.61
CA SER A 85 -10.56 -7.18 10.11
C SER A 85 -9.29 -8.01 10.16
N HIS A 86 -9.41 -9.29 10.47
CA HIS A 86 -8.35 -10.23 10.22
C HIS A 86 -8.10 -10.31 8.70
N ALA A 87 -6.85 -10.31 8.28
CA ALA A 87 -6.50 -10.44 6.86
C ALA A 87 -7.03 -11.74 6.25
N ASP A 88 -7.11 -12.82 7.04
CA ASP A 88 -7.70 -14.11 6.62
C ASP A 88 -9.17 -13.93 6.19
N ALA A 89 -9.97 -13.20 6.95
CA ALA A 89 -11.37 -12.96 6.62
C ALA A 89 -11.53 -12.10 5.37
N LEU A 90 -10.68 -11.09 5.20
CA LEU A 90 -10.68 -10.23 4.01
C LEU A 90 -10.30 -11.02 2.75
N LEU A 91 -9.24 -11.82 2.81
CA LEU A 91 -8.80 -12.65 1.69
C LEU A 91 -9.81 -13.75 1.36
N ALA A 92 -10.48 -14.33 2.36
CA ALA A 92 -11.58 -15.27 2.15
C ALA A 92 -12.75 -14.60 1.39
N ALA A 93 -13.12 -13.38 1.76
CA ALA A 93 -14.15 -12.61 1.05
C ALA A 93 -13.78 -12.35 -0.41
N VAL A 94 -12.53 -11.94 -0.68
CA VAL A 94 -12.03 -11.79 -2.07
C VAL A 94 -12.09 -13.10 -2.84
N ALA A 95 -11.67 -14.19 -2.23
CA ALA A 95 -11.64 -15.51 -2.87
C ALA A 95 -13.05 -16.06 -3.17
N ALA A 96 -14.04 -15.72 -2.35
CA ALA A 96 -15.44 -16.12 -2.55
C ALA A 96 -16.19 -15.22 -3.54
N HIS A 97 -15.75 -13.97 -3.73
CA HIS A 97 -16.45 -12.99 -4.55
C HIS A 97 -16.45 -13.36 -6.04
N PRO A 98 -17.56 -13.09 -6.80
CA PRO A 98 -17.63 -13.37 -8.24
C PRO A 98 -16.65 -12.55 -9.10
N ASN A 99 -16.21 -11.37 -8.66
CA ASN A 99 -15.16 -10.59 -9.33
C ASN A 99 -13.79 -11.30 -9.21
N ARG A 100 -13.53 -12.23 -10.14
CA ARG A 100 -12.32 -13.08 -10.15
C ARG A 100 -11.10 -12.40 -10.75
N THR A 101 -11.25 -11.25 -11.38
CA THR A 101 -10.16 -10.53 -12.07
C THR A 101 -9.58 -9.39 -11.24
N CYS A 102 -10.21 -9.00 -10.15
CA CYS A 102 -9.73 -7.93 -9.28
C CYS A 102 -8.32 -8.25 -8.75
N ARG A 103 -7.36 -7.38 -9.01
CA ARG A 103 -5.98 -7.45 -8.50
C ARG A 103 -5.93 -6.93 -7.06
N LEU A 104 -5.02 -7.50 -6.29
CA LEU A 104 -4.78 -7.15 -4.89
C LEU A 104 -3.39 -6.51 -4.76
N LEU A 105 -3.33 -5.27 -4.36
CA LEU A 105 -2.10 -4.63 -3.92
C LEU A 105 -2.06 -4.78 -2.39
N VAL A 106 -1.20 -5.68 -1.92
CA VAL A 106 -1.09 -6.01 -0.49
C VAL A 106 0.11 -5.29 0.09
N ASP A 107 -0.13 -4.20 0.81
CA ASP A 107 0.93 -3.38 1.41
C ASP A 107 1.34 -3.92 2.79
N ILE A 108 2.52 -4.50 2.86
CA ILE A 108 3.08 -5.10 4.06
C ILE A 108 3.85 -4.04 4.84
N LYS A 109 3.32 -3.67 6.01
CA LYS A 109 3.87 -2.60 6.85
C LYS A 109 4.90 -3.05 7.88
N ASP A 110 4.90 -4.33 8.23
CA ASP A 110 5.72 -4.88 9.31
C ASP A 110 6.65 -5.97 8.75
N ALA A 111 7.97 -5.76 8.85
CA ALA A 111 8.98 -6.73 8.43
C ALA A 111 9.04 -7.94 9.39
N GLY A 112 9.48 -9.09 8.84
CA GLY A 112 9.66 -10.33 9.60
C GLY A 112 8.43 -11.27 9.60
N PHE A 113 7.35 -10.88 8.89
CA PHE A 113 6.11 -11.67 8.80
C PHE A 113 5.77 -12.08 7.37
N GLU A 114 6.68 -11.91 6.43
CA GLU A 114 6.49 -12.11 4.99
C GLU A 114 6.01 -13.54 4.69
N ARG A 115 6.61 -14.56 5.31
CA ARG A 115 6.19 -15.96 5.14
C ARG A 115 4.75 -16.20 5.61
N ALA A 116 4.34 -15.57 6.71
CA ALA A 116 2.99 -15.73 7.24
C ALA A 116 1.96 -15.06 6.31
N VAL A 117 2.26 -13.86 5.82
CA VAL A 117 1.40 -13.13 4.88
C VAL A 117 1.32 -13.86 3.54
N HIS A 118 2.46 -14.31 2.98
CA HIS A 118 2.49 -15.10 1.75
C HIS A 118 1.65 -16.38 1.87
N ALA A 119 1.87 -17.17 2.96
CA ALA A 119 1.13 -18.41 3.19
C ALA A 119 -0.39 -18.16 3.30
N LEU A 120 -0.79 -17.01 3.88
CA LEU A 120 -2.19 -16.63 4.00
C LEU A 120 -2.81 -16.33 2.62
N VAL A 121 -2.14 -15.56 1.76
CA VAL A 121 -2.61 -15.28 0.40
C VAL A 121 -2.64 -16.56 -0.46
N ALA A 122 -1.62 -17.42 -0.32
CA ALA A 122 -1.55 -18.72 -1.00
C ALA A 122 -2.69 -19.66 -0.58
N LYS A 123 -3.04 -19.71 0.72
CA LYS A 123 -4.19 -20.47 1.26
C LYS A 123 -5.47 -20.18 0.52
N HIS A 124 -5.70 -18.91 0.18
CA HIS A 124 -6.87 -18.44 -0.56
C HIS A 124 -6.73 -18.49 -2.09
N LYS A 125 -5.60 -19.02 -2.62
CA LYS A 125 -5.29 -19.13 -4.05
C LYS A 125 -5.31 -17.78 -4.78
N LEU A 126 -4.80 -16.73 -4.13
CA LEU A 126 -4.84 -15.35 -4.63
C LEU A 126 -3.48 -14.85 -5.16
N LEU A 127 -2.38 -15.63 -5.05
CA LEU A 127 -1.04 -15.20 -5.49
C LEU A 127 -1.01 -14.71 -6.94
N GLY A 128 -1.70 -15.40 -7.87
CA GLY A 128 -1.77 -15.00 -9.29
C GLY A 128 -2.48 -13.66 -9.56
N ARG A 129 -3.10 -13.04 -8.54
CA ARG A 129 -3.75 -11.72 -8.62
C ARG A 129 -3.12 -10.71 -7.67
N THR A 130 -2.05 -11.07 -6.98
CA THR A 130 -1.41 -10.25 -5.94
C THR A 130 -0.21 -9.49 -6.51
N ILE A 131 -0.03 -8.27 -6.03
CA ILE A 131 1.19 -7.48 -6.13
C ILE A 131 1.58 -7.16 -4.68
N TRP A 132 2.80 -7.53 -4.29
CA TRP A 132 3.31 -7.16 -2.98
C TRP A 132 3.76 -5.72 -2.98
N VAL A 133 3.26 -4.95 -2.05
CA VAL A 133 3.61 -3.55 -1.87
C VAL A 133 4.31 -3.38 -0.53
N SER A 134 5.32 -2.56 -0.45
CA SER A 134 5.88 -2.13 0.83
C SER A 134 6.64 -0.81 0.70
N TRP A 135 6.78 -0.11 1.82
CA TRP A 135 7.71 1.00 2.02
C TRP A 135 9.09 0.53 2.49
N LEU A 136 9.24 -0.76 2.75
CA LEU A 136 10.43 -1.37 3.33
C LEU A 136 11.10 -2.28 2.29
N PRO A 137 12.27 -1.91 1.75
CA PRO A 137 12.97 -2.76 0.78
C PRO A 137 13.24 -4.17 1.30
N GLU A 138 13.57 -4.31 2.60
CA GLU A 138 13.81 -5.62 3.22
C GLU A 138 12.61 -6.56 3.13
N VAL A 139 11.37 -6.03 3.17
CA VAL A 139 10.15 -6.83 2.98
C VAL A 139 10.08 -7.35 1.54
N LEU A 140 10.40 -6.52 0.55
CA LEU A 140 10.34 -6.91 -0.86
C LEU A 140 11.43 -7.93 -1.21
N TYR A 141 12.65 -7.79 -0.67
CA TYR A 141 13.69 -8.81 -0.81
C TYR A 141 13.23 -10.15 -0.22
N ALA A 142 12.69 -10.13 1.02
CA ALA A 142 12.19 -11.34 1.65
C ALA A 142 11.02 -11.98 0.89
N MET A 143 10.10 -11.19 0.31
CA MET A 143 9.02 -11.70 -0.53
C MET A 143 9.54 -12.31 -1.83
N ASN A 144 10.53 -11.71 -2.47
CA ASN A 144 11.19 -12.28 -3.65
C ASN A 144 11.87 -13.62 -3.35
N ASP A 145 12.52 -13.73 -2.19
CA ASP A 145 13.16 -14.98 -1.75
C ASP A 145 12.14 -16.09 -1.47
N ILE A 146 10.90 -15.73 -1.10
CA ILE A 146 9.81 -16.70 -0.86
C ILE A 146 9.18 -17.12 -2.18
N ASP A 147 8.87 -16.18 -3.07
CA ASP A 147 8.22 -16.42 -4.36
C ASP A 147 8.51 -15.27 -5.34
N SER A 148 9.49 -15.48 -6.20
CA SER A 148 9.88 -14.50 -7.24
C SER A 148 8.88 -14.37 -8.39
N GLY A 149 7.83 -15.19 -8.42
CA GLY A 149 6.80 -15.13 -9.45
C GLY A 149 5.70 -14.09 -9.20
N VAL A 150 5.65 -13.49 -8.00
CA VAL A 150 4.66 -12.47 -7.66
C VAL A 150 5.26 -11.07 -7.81
N PRO A 151 4.63 -10.16 -8.57
CA PRO A 151 5.13 -8.81 -8.80
C PRO A 151 5.35 -8.02 -7.51
N LEU A 152 6.40 -7.19 -7.50
CA LEU A 152 6.79 -6.35 -6.36
C LEU A 152 6.62 -4.87 -6.69
N CYS A 153 6.10 -4.10 -5.74
CA CYS A 153 5.92 -2.67 -5.81
C CYS A 153 6.57 -1.99 -4.59
N LEU A 154 7.54 -1.11 -4.83
CA LEU A 154 8.07 -0.28 -3.76
C LEU A 154 7.36 1.06 -3.70
N SER A 155 6.81 1.38 -2.54
CA SER A 155 6.36 2.75 -2.24
C SER A 155 7.52 3.59 -1.76
N HIS A 156 7.74 4.76 -2.35
CA HIS A 156 8.82 5.65 -1.92
C HIS A 156 8.49 7.11 -2.09
N TRP A 157 9.16 7.95 -1.30
CA TRP A 157 9.17 9.39 -1.47
C TRP A 157 10.32 9.77 -2.40
N CYS A 158 10.07 10.68 -3.33
CA CYS A 158 11.14 11.37 -4.04
C CYS A 158 11.49 12.64 -3.27
N GLN A 159 12.76 12.80 -2.95
CA GLN A 159 13.24 14.01 -2.29
C GLN A 159 13.90 14.93 -3.32
N PRO A 160 13.44 16.18 -3.47
CA PRO A 160 14.19 17.17 -4.23
C PRO A 160 15.61 17.36 -3.63
N PRO A 161 16.61 17.56 -4.46
CA PRO A 161 17.97 17.85 -3.98
C PRO A 161 17.96 19.05 -3.04
N GLY A 162 18.59 18.91 -1.88
CA GLY A 162 18.72 19.97 -0.89
C GLY A 162 17.61 20.04 0.18
N ASP A 163 16.52 19.31 0.03
CA ASP A 163 15.46 19.27 1.05
C ASP A 163 15.83 18.34 2.20
N ALA A 164 15.79 18.86 3.43
CA ALA A 164 15.97 18.08 4.64
C ALA A 164 14.70 17.28 4.94
N VAL A 165 14.59 16.07 4.39
CA VAL A 165 13.48 15.17 4.69
C VAL A 165 13.78 14.34 5.92
N ARG A 166 12.81 14.28 6.82
CA ARG A 166 12.93 13.59 8.10
C ARG A 166 12.07 12.34 8.08
N LEU A 167 12.75 11.20 8.21
CA LEU A 167 12.12 9.89 8.23
C LEU A 167 11.94 9.40 9.66
N LYS A 168 10.95 8.54 9.84
CA LYS A 168 10.65 7.95 11.14
C LYS A 168 11.78 7.08 11.67
N HIS A 169 12.38 6.26 10.80
CA HIS A 169 13.38 5.27 11.22
C HIS A 169 14.70 5.35 10.45
N TYR A 170 14.67 5.29 9.12
CA TYR A 170 15.86 5.15 8.29
C TYR A 170 15.78 5.99 7.02
N VAL A 171 16.96 6.40 6.55
CA VAL A 171 17.16 6.88 5.19
C VAL A 171 17.74 5.71 4.40
N PHE A 172 17.31 5.55 3.16
CA PHE A 172 17.84 4.55 2.26
C PHE A 172 18.49 5.23 1.07
N THR A 173 19.53 4.60 0.53
CA THR A 173 20.08 4.99 -0.77
C THR A 173 19.12 4.54 -1.87
N ALA A 174 19.32 5.07 -3.09
CA ALA A 174 18.53 4.66 -4.25
C ALA A 174 18.74 3.17 -4.61
N GLU A 175 19.80 2.56 -4.12
CA GLU A 175 20.13 1.13 -4.27
C GLU A 175 19.53 0.27 -3.15
N GLY A 176 18.80 0.85 -2.19
CA GLY A 176 18.21 0.14 -1.06
C GLY A 176 19.12 -0.02 0.15
N GLY A 177 20.32 0.56 0.12
CA GLY A 177 21.23 0.56 1.26
C GLY A 177 20.64 1.32 2.45
N ARG A 178 20.56 0.67 3.61
CA ARG A 178 20.00 1.25 4.82
C ARG A 178 21.01 2.14 5.52
N ILE A 179 20.69 3.40 5.69
CA ILE A 179 21.50 4.35 6.46
C ILE A 179 20.86 4.55 7.82
N PRO A 180 21.51 4.16 8.93
CA PRO A 180 20.98 4.40 10.27
C PRO A 180 20.74 5.89 10.48
N ARG A 181 19.59 6.22 11.00
CA ARG A 181 19.29 7.57 11.43
C ARG A 181 19.85 7.82 12.82
N PRO A 182 20.41 8.99 13.09
CA PRO A 182 20.70 9.38 14.45
C PRO A 182 19.43 9.26 15.32
N GLU A 183 19.56 8.67 16.49
CA GLU A 183 18.48 8.60 17.44
C GLU A 183 17.96 10.01 17.76
N ARG A 184 16.73 10.26 17.42
CA ARG A 184 16.03 11.46 17.83
C ARG A 184 14.55 11.17 18.00
N ARG A 185 13.96 11.91 18.90
CA ARG A 185 12.51 11.86 19.10
C ARG A 185 11.81 12.43 17.88
N LEU A 186 10.84 11.67 17.33
CA LEU A 186 10.02 12.13 16.23
C LEU A 186 9.11 13.26 16.67
N VAL A 187 8.95 14.23 15.80
CA VAL A 187 7.97 15.31 15.97
C VAL A 187 6.65 14.83 15.34
N HIS A 188 5.52 15.17 15.95
CA HIS A 188 4.21 14.87 15.41
C HIS A 188 4.09 15.38 13.97
N GLY A 189 3.62 14.53 13.06
CA GLY A 189 3.50 14.84 11.62
C GLY A 189 4.75 14.54 10.78
N GLU A 190 5.85 14.07 11.36
CA GLU A 190 6.97 13.55 10.57
C GLU A 190 6.55 12.29 9.83
N ARG A 191 6.95 12.21 8.57
CA ARG A 191 6.61 11.08 7.72
C ARG A 191 7.53 9.90 7.99
N SER A 192 6.94 8.73 8.07
CA SER A 192 7.66 7.46 7.96
C SER A 192 7.69 7.02 6.50
N GLY A 193 8.63 6.18 6.16
CA GLY A 193 8.76 5.63 4.82
C GLY A 193 10.15 5.78 4.26
N TRP A 194 10.29 5.53 2.99
CA TRP A 194 11.54 5.47 2.28
C TRP A 194 11.69 6.66 1.32
N PHE A 195 12.89 7.25 1.31
CA PHE A 195 13.21 8.40 0.48
C PHE A 195 14.40 8.11 -0.42
N VAL A 196 14.27 8.55 -1.67
CA VAL A 196 15.37 8.60 -2.62
C VAL A 196 15.46 9.99 -3.24
N ASP A 197 16.63 10.31 -3.76
CA ASP A 197 16.92 11.55 -4.48
C ASP A 197 16.68 11.40 -6.00
N GLY A 198 15.63 10.67 -6.36
CA GLY A 198 15.27 10.41 -7.76
C GLY A 198 14.74 8.99 -7.94
N PRO A 199 14.85 8.40 -9.14
CA PRO A 199 14.46 7.02 -9.39
C PRO A 199 15.38 6.04 -8.67
N LEU A 200 14.85 4.85 -8.39
CA LEU A 200 15.61 3.71 -7.85
C LEU A 200 16.76 3.33 -8.77
N ARG A 201 17.80 2.69 -8.20
CA ARG A 201 18.99 2.21 -8.92
C ARG A 201 19.42 0.85 -8.41
N GLY A 202 20.32 0.20 -9.17
CA GLY A 202 20.94 -1.07 -8.79
C GLY A 202 19.94 -2.19 -8.54
N GLU A 203 20.29 -3.12 -7.69
CA GLU A 203 19.50 -4.33 -7.41
C GLU A 203 18.04 -4.05 -7.02
N LEU A 204 17.77 -2.96 -6.29
CA LEU A 204 16.41 -2.61 -5.90
C LEU A 204 15.58 -2.16 -7.10
N ARG A 205 16.20 -1.49 -8.08
CA ARG A 205 15.55 -1.14 -9.35
C ARG A 205 15.18 -2.39 -10.14
N ASP A 206 16.09 -3.35 -10.20
CA ASP A 206 15.90 -4.60 -10.94
C ASP A 206 14.91 -5.55 -10.25
N LEU A 207 14.78 -5.43 -8.93
CA LEU A 207 13.88 -6.24 -8.13
C LEU A 207 12.41 -5.90 -8.37
N VAL A 208 12.07 -4.62 -8.53
CA VAL A 208 10.67 -4.18 -8.54
C VAL A 208 10.15 -3.96 -9.97
N SER A 209 8.93 -4.45 -10.22
CA SER A 209 8.22 -4.20 -11.48
C SER A 209 7.27 -2.99 -11.41
N TRP A 210 7.01 -2.50 -10.20
CA TRP A 210 6.18 -1.33 -9.92
C TRP A 210 6.83 -0.42 -8.89
N VAL A 211 6.52 0.88 -9.00
CA VAL A 211 6.76 1.86 -7.93
C VAL A 211 5.49 2.62 -7.63
N CYS A 212 5.36 3.06 -6.39
CA CYS A 212 4.25 3.90 -5.95
C CYS A 212 4.79 5.16 -5.28
N VAL A 213 4.44 6.35 -5.81
CA VAL A 213 4.95 7.63 -5.31
C VAL A 213 3.80 8.60 -4.99
N PRO A 214 3.99 9.56 -4.08
CA PRO A 214 2.98 10.61 -3.87
C PRO A 214 2.72 11.39 -5.16
N ALA A 215 1.46 11.61 -5.51
CA ALA A 215 1.06 12.31 -6.73
C ALA A 215 1.71 13.70 -6.87
N LYS A 216 1.92 14.40 -5.76
CA LYS A 216 2.59 15.71 -5.72
C LYS A 216 4.11 15.66 -6.00
N GLN A 217 4.69 14.48 -6.02
CA GLN A 217 6.13 14.27 -6.29
C GLN A 217 6.38 13.69 -7.67
N LEU A 218 5.31 13.41 -8.44
CA LEU A 218 5.45 13.00 -9.83
C LEU A 218 6.13 14.08 -10.66
N SER A 219 6.98 13.63 -11.57
CA SER A 219 7.47 14.44 -12.68
C SER A 219 7.52 13.57 -13.93
N ARG A 220 7.42 14.21 -15.09
CA ARG A 220 7.56 13.50 -16.38
C ARG A 220 8.90 12.76 -16.46
N ALA A 221 9.98 13.41 -16.03
CA ALA A 221 11.31 12.82 -16.03
C ALA A 221 11.42 11.56 -15.15
N LEU A 222 10.75 11.55 -13.98
CA LEU A 222 10.71 10.36 -13.12
C LEU A 222 9.97 9.21 -13.78
N VAL A 223 8.81 9.47 -14.37
CA VAL A 223 7.99 8.46 -15.05
C VAL A 223 8.74 7.91 -16.27
N ASP A 224 9.29 8.79 -17.12
CA ASP A 224 10.06 8.38 -18.30
C ASP A 224 11.30 7.56 -17.93
N ASP A 225 11.92 7.84 -16.77
CA ASP A 225 13.05 7.07 -16.26
C ASP A 225 12.63 5.64 -15.91
N TYR A 226 11.54 5.48 -15.16
CA TYR A 226 11.00 4.16 -14.80
C TYR A 226 10.53 3.37 -16.02
N HIS A 227 9.89 4.02 -16.99
CA HIS A 227 9.40 3.37 -18.21
C HIS A 227 10.52 2.84 -19.12
N ARG A 228 11.76 3.39 -19.04
CA ARG A 228 12.90 2.84 -19.79
C ARG A 228 13.17 1.38 -19.47
N ASP A 229 12.91 0.95 -18.23
CA ASP A 229 13.13 -0.42 -17.78
C ASP A 229 11.81 -1.19 -17.62
N ALA A 230 10.73 -0.69 -18.26
CA ALA A 230 9.39 -1.27 -18.17
C ALA A 230 8.83 -1.34 -16.74
N THR A 231 9.36 -0.56 -15.79
CA THR A 231 8.81 -0.44 -14.44
C THR A 231 7.57 0.45 -14.48
N GLN A 232 6.44 -0.05 -13.96
CA GLN A 232 5.20 0.70 -13.89
C GLN A 232 5.24 1.73 -12.76
N VAL A 233 4.59 2.87 -12.98
CA VAL A 233 4.50 3.96 -12.01
C VAL A 233 3.06 4.18 -11.60
N SER A 234 2.78 4.01 -10.33
CA SER A 234 1.50 4.38 -9.72
C SER A 234 1.67 5.59 -8.79
N ALA A 235 0.59 6.32 -8.57
CA ALA A 235 0.65 7.48 -7.69
C ALA A 235 -0.54 7.58 -6.74
N PHE A 236 -0.28 8.04 -5.52
CA PHE A 236 -1.28 8.24 -4.46
C PHE A 236 -1.26 9.68 -3.93
N SER A 237 -2.40 10.23 -3.61
CA SER A 237 -3.72 9.72 -3.91
C SER A 237 -4.53 10.81 -4.60
N TYR A 238 -5.59 10.40 -5.27
CA TYR A 238 -6.49 11.26 -6.04
C TYR A 238 -7.89 11.21 -5.44
N LEU A 239 -8.64 12.33 -5.60
CA LEU A 239 -10.01 12.46 -5.12
C LEU A 239 -11.04 12.61 -6.25
N SER A 240 -10.58 12.82 -7.50
CA SER A 240 -11.47 13.01 -8.64
C SER A 240 -10.87 12.48 -9.94
N ALA A 241 -11.74 12.05 -10.87
CA ALA A 241 -11.36 11.64 -12.22
C ALA A 241 -10.64 12.77 -12.97
N LYS A 242 -11.06 14.02 -12.78
CA LYS A 242 -10.42 15.18 -13.40
C LYS A 242 -8.97 15.35 -12.96
N ALA A 243 -8.68 15.18 -11.67
CA ALA A 243 -7.30 15.25 -11.17
C ALA A 243 -6.43 14.12 -11.73
N MET A 244 -7.00 12.92 -11.93
CA MET A 244 -6.30 11.80 -12.57
C MET A 244 -6.02 12.10 -14.05
N GLU A 245 -7.00 12.62 -14.78
CA GLU A 245 -6.84 12.99 -16.19
C GLU A 245 -5.75 14.05 -16.38
N ASP A 246 -5.73 15.09 -15.56
CA ASP A 246 -4.73 16.14 -15.60
C ASP A 246 -3.32 15.58 -15.29
N ALA A 247 -3.24 14.66 -14.33
CA ALA A 247 -1.99 14.01 -13.96
C ALA A 247 -1.50 13.04 -15.05
N GLU A 248 -2.41 12.26 -15.67
CA GLU A 248 -2.07 11.39 -16.80
C GLU A 248 -1.53 12.21 -17.98
N ALA A 249 -2.25 13.26 -18.36
CA ALA A 249 -1.84 14.14 -19.46
C ALA A 249 -0.47 14.80 -19.20
N ARG A 250 -0.18 15.15 -17.94
CA ARG A 250 1.05 15.82 -17.54
C ARG A 250 2.23 14.88 -17.38
N PHE A 251 2.02 13.71 -16.77
CA PHE A 251 3.08 12.83 -16.32
C PHE A 251 3.13 11.49 -17.05
N GLY A 252 1.99 10.95 -17.51
CA GLY A 252 1.89 9.70 -18.25
C GLY A 252 2.15 8.44 -17.41
N HIS A 253 1.86 8.47 -16.09
CA HIS A 253 2.01 7.31 -15.22
C HIS A 253 0.85 6.30 -15.38
N ASP A 254 1.02 5.09 -14.87
CA ASP A 254 0.23 3.91 -15.28
C ASP A 254 -1.01 3.65 -14.42
N ALA A 255 -0.99 4.01 -13.13
CA ALA A 255 -2.10 3.72 -12.22
C ALA A 255 -2.30 4.80 -11.14
N PHE A 256 -3.54 4.87 -10.62
CA PHE A 256 -4.03 5.97 -9.81
C PHE A 256 -4.70 5.45 -8.54
N PHE A 257 -4.10 5.68 -7.39
CA PHE A 257 -4.74 5.37 -6.11
C PHE A 257 -5.83 6.40 -5.81
N SER A 258 -7.05 5.94 -5.64
CA SER A 258 -8.19 6.79 -5.31
C SER A 258 -8.60 6.69 -3.86
N ASP A 259 -8.70 7.86 -3.19
CA ASP A 259 -9.27 8.00 -1.85
C ASP A 259 -10.79 8.32 -1.87
N ALA A 260 -11.42 8.29 -3.07
CA ALA A 260 -12.81 8.64 -3.23
C ALA A 260 -13.51 7.71 -4.24
N ARG A 261 -14.84 7.59 -4.13
CA ARG A 261 -15.68 6.82 -5.06
C ARG A 261 -15.88 7.52 -6.41
N GLN A 262 -15.84 8.85 -6.42
CA GLN A 262 -16.14 9.67 -7.60
C GLN A 262 -15.36 9.27 -8.87
N PRO A 263 -14.04 8.97 -8.84
CA PRO A 263 -13.34 8.53 -10.04
C PRO A 263 -13.91 7.22 -10.63
N PHE A 264 -14.32 6.30 -9.77
CA PHE A 264 -14.94 5.05 -10.24
C PHE A 264 -16.29 5.29 -10.89
N GLU A 265 -17.09 6.23 -10.37
CA GLU A 265 -18.40 6.59 -10.93
C GLU A 265 -18.29 7.27 -12.30
N VAL A 266 -17.28 8.10 -12.49
CA VAL A 266 -17.05 8.83 -13.76
C VAL A 266 -16.43 7.94 -14.84
N LEU A 267 -15.54 7.03 -14.45
CA LEU A 267 -14.75 6.19 -15.36
C LEU A 267 -15.40 4.80 -15.59
N HIS A 268 -16.50 4.49 -14.92
CA HIS A 268 -17.21 3.23 -15.11
C HIS A 268 -17.67 3.10 -16.56
N PRO A 269 -17.39 1.96 -17.25
CA PRO A 269 -17.75 1.75 -18.65
C PRO A 269 -19.28 1.66 -18.88
#